data_5c430d10419e9ac2999342333b5566aa
#
_entry.id   5c430d10419e9ac2999342333b5566aa
#
_cell.length_a   1.000
_cell.length_b   1.000
_cell.length_c   1.000
_cell.angle_alpha   90.00
_cell.angle_beta   90.00
_cell.angle_gamma   90.00
#
_symmetry.space_group_name_H-M   'P 1'
#
loop_
_entity.id
_entity.type
_entity.pdbx_description
1 polymer ?
#
loop_
_entity_poly.entity_id
_entity_poly.type
_entity_poly.pdbx_seq_one_letter_code
_entity_poly.pdbx_strand_id
1 'polypeptide(L)'
;MKRIAIQGLIGSFHDIAAHLYFEGEQIQLICCSTFEQVFQNIKQDPTAIGMLAIENTIAGSLLHNYELLRDSGTTVVGEHKLHISHCICCLPEDDWDTITEVHSHPVALMQCRQFLAQHPHLKNVEAEDTAGSAKMIAEGQKKGWAAICHAEAARLYGLKVLEDHIEDNKHNFTRFLVVSNPNKADMLRPLTETNKSSIVFSLPHEEGSLSHVLAILSFYKINLTKIQSLPIIGREWEYLFYVDVMYDDLTRYRQSIDAIIPLTKDLKILGEYRDGKQTN
;
A
#
# COMPACT_ATOMS: atom_id res chain seq x y z
N MET A 1 12.88 15.17 13.11
CA MET A 1 11.54 14.56 13.01
C MET A 1 11.19 14.48 11.54
N LYS A 2 10.91 13.26 11.03
CA LYS A 2 10.51 13.04 9.62
C LYS A 2 9.01 13.30 9.46
N ARG A 3 8.61 13.95 8.38
CA ARG A 3 7.20 14.23 8.06
C ARG A 3 6.72 13.18 7.07
N ILE A 4 5.72 12.37 7.46
CA ILE A 4 5.22 11.26 6.68
C ILE A 4 3.76 11.52 6.26
N ALA A 5 3.54 11.70 4.97
CA ALA A 5 2.21 11.83 4.39
C ALA A 5 1.60 10.44 4.17
N ILE A 6 0.40 10.23 4.70
CA ILE A 6 -0.36 8.98 4.61
C ILE A 6 -1.78 9.26 4.11
N GLN A 7 -2.38 8.32 3.40
CA GLN A 7 -3.82 8.34 3.16
C GLN A 7 -4.53 7.72 4.36
N GLY A 8 -5.59 8.38 4.84
CA GLY A 8 -6.37 7.96 6.01
C GLY A 8 -6.01 8.74 7.28
N LEU A 9 -6.45 8.22 8.40
CA LEU A 9 -6.34 8.85 9.72
C LEU A 9 -5.30 8.14 10.60
N ILE A 10 -5.02 8.74 11.75
CA ILE A 10 -4.23 8.08 12.81
C ILE A 10 -4.97 6.82 13.26
N GLY A 11 -4.24 5.71 13.40
CA GLY A 11 -4.77 4.37 13.64
C GLY A 11 -5.07 3.57 12.35
N SER A 12 -4.93 4.16 11.16
CA SER A 12 -5.06 3.44 9.89
C SER A 12 -3.88 2.49 9.62
N PHE A 13 -4.04 1.55 8.69
CA PHE A 13 -2.95 0.66 8.28
C PHE A 13 -1.75 1.42 7.68
N HIS A 14 -1.95 2.58 7.06
CA HIS A 14 -0.87 3.45 6.61
C HIS A 14 -0.08 4.04 7.79
N ASP A 15 -0.75 4.45 8.85
CA ASP A 15 -0.12 4.93 10.07
C ASP A 15 0.73 3.84 10.72
N ILE A 16 0.15 2.64 10.89
CA ILE A 16 0.86 1.48 11.46
C ILE A 16 2.09 1.14 10.62
N ALA A 17 1.93 1.06 9.29
CA ALA A 17 3.04 0.79 8.37
C ALA A 17 4.15 1.86 8.48
N ALA A 18 3.77 3.15 8.63
CA ALA A 18 4.72 4.24 8.79
C ALA A 18 5.53 4.11 10.08
N HIS A 19 4.87 3.84 11.21
CA HIS A 19 5.55 3.65 12.49
C HIS A 19 6.47 2.44 12.50
N LEU A 20 6.08 1.32 11.88
CA LEU A 20 6.91 0.13 11.78
C LEU A 20 8.09 0.30 10.82
N TYR A 21 7.90 0.99 9.70
CA TYR A 21 8.98 1.23 8.75
C TYR A 21 10.05 2.18 9.33
N PHE A 22 9.62 3.23 10.06
CA PHE A 22 10.50 4.22 10.71
C PHE A 22 10.71 3.92 12.20
N GLU A 23 10.68 2.65 12.58
CA GLU A 23 10.88 2.25 13.98
C GLU A 23 12.18 2.84 14.57
N GLY A 24 12.07 3.42 15.76
CA GLY A 24 13.18 4.12 16.44
C GLY A 24 13.41 5.56 15.96
N GLU A 25 12.67 6.05 14.97
CA GLU A 25 12.76 7.43 14.50
C GLU A 25 11.55 8.26 14.96
N GLN A 26 11.77 9.56 15.17
CA GLN A 26 10.66 10.48 15.44
C GLN A 26 9.98 10.86 14.12
N ILE A 27 8.71 10.48 13.97
CA ILE A 27 7.88 10.83 12.82
C ILE A 27 6.73 11.75 13.21
N GLN A 28 6.28 12.56 12.24
CA GLN A 28 5.06 13.34 12.29
C GLN A 28 4.21 12.98 11.10
N LEU A 29 2.99 12.49 11.36
CA LEU A 29 2.06 12.14 10.31
C LEU A 29 1.38 13.37 9.71
N ILE A 30 1.19 13.34 8.40
CA ILE A 30 0.35 14.26 7.62
C ILE A 30 -0.78 13.41 7.05
N CYS A 31 -1.94 13.43 7.72
CA CYS A 31 -3.12 12.69 7.29
C CYS A 31 -3.74 13.35 6.05
N CYS A 32 -3.91 12.59 4.99
CA CYS A 32 -4.47 13.02 3.71
C CYS A 32 -5.78 12.25 3.43
N SER A 33 -6.78 12.90 2.88
CA SER A 33 -8.03 12.25 2.52
C SER A 33 -7.90 11.36 1.29
N THR A 34 -6.97 11.68 0.37
CA THR A 34 -6.75 10.93 -0.87
C THR A 34 -5.26 10.68 -1.13
N PHE A 35 -4.97 9.73 -2.02
CA PHE A 35 -3.59 9.45 -2.43
C PHE A 35 -2.96 10.60 -3.23
N GLU A 36 -3.75 11.35 -4.01
CA GLU A 36 -3.30 12.55 -4.71
C GLU A 36 -2.75 13.60 -3.73
N GLN A 37 -3.41 13.78 -2.58
CA GLN A 37 -2.95 14.70 -1.53
C GLN A 37 -1.61 14.25 -0.92
N VAL A 38 -1.33 12.95 -0.82
CA VAL A 38 -0.02 12.46 -0.40
C VAL A 38 1.07 12.97 -1.34
N PHE A 39 0.89 12.81 -2.65
CA PHE A 39 1.84 13.30 -3.64
C PHE A 39 1.92 14.83 -3.71
N GLN A 40 0.80 15.53 -3.51
CA GLN A 40 0.80 17.00 -3.41
C GLN A 40 1.62 17.50 -2.23
N ASN A 41 1.52 16.83 -1.06
CA ASN A 41 2.34 17.17 0.10
C ASN A 41 3.85 17.02 -0.18
N ILE A 42 4.27 15.94 -0.85
CA ILE A 42 5.68 15.73 -1.22
C ILE A 42 6.16 16.79 -2.23
N LYS A 43 5.28 17.22 -3.13
CA LYS A 43 5.58 18.28 -4.12
C LYS A 43 5.74 19.65 -3.46
N GLN A 44 4.88 19.95 -2.47
CA GLN A 44 4.91 21.23 -1.74
C GLN A 44 6.04 21.29 -0.71
N ASP A 45 6.32 20.17 -0.06
CA ASP A 45 7.40 20.01 0.90
C ASP A 45 8.32 18.85 0.45
N PRO A 46 9.45 19.17 -0.21
CA PRO A 46 10.39 18.13 -0.67
C PRO A 46 11.03 17.32 0.47
N THR A 47 10.84 17.70 1.74
CA THR A 47 11.31 16.93 2.90
C THR A 47 10.29 15.93 3.39
N ALA A 48 9.04 16.02 2.95
CA ALA A 48 8.00 15.06 3.26
C ALA A 48 8.25 13.73 2.51
N ILE A 49 7.89 12.64 3.16
CA ILE A 49 7.95 11.28 2.66
C ILE A 49 6.51 10.76 2.59
N GLY A 50 6.16 10.03 1.53
CA GLY A 50 4.85 9.39 1.42
C GLY A 50 4.91 7.91 1.77
N MET A 51 3.86 7.42 2.44
CA MET A 51 3.58 6.00 2.60
C MET A 51 2.36 5.65 1.72
N LEU A 52 2.54 4.76 0.77
CA LEU A 52 1.57 4.48 -0.30
C LEU A 52 1.25 2.98 -0.36
N ALA A 53 0.03 2.58 -0.02
CA ALA A 53 -0.43 1.22 -0.29
C ALA A 53 -0.47 0.97 -1.80
N ILE A 54 0.17 -0.11 -2.26
CA ILE A 54 0.28 -0.41 -3.70
C ILE A 54 -0.38 -1.74 -4.08
N GLU A 55 -0.45 -2.67 -3.14
CA GLU A 55 -0.94 -4.02 -3.37
C GLU A 55 -1.42 -4.65 -2.07
N ASN A 56 -2.50 -5.42 -2.15
CA ASN A 56 -2.96 -6.29 -1.08
C ASN A 56 -3.09 -7.71 -1.61
N THR A 57 -2.70 -8.71 -0.84
CA THR A 57 -2.68 -10.13 -1.27
C THR A 57 -4.06 -10.71 -1.59
N ILE A 58 -5.14 -10.09 -1.12
CA ILE A 58 -6.53 -10.50 -1.35
C ILE A 58 -7.22 -9.58 -2.36
N ALA A 59 -7.11 -8.26 -2.15
CA ALA A 59 -7.77 -7.27 -2.99
C ALA A 59 -7.01 -6.97 -4.31
N GLY A 60 -5.75 -7.42 -4.44
CA GLY A 60 -4.93 -7.21 -5.61
C GLY A 60 -4.22 -5.85 -5.66
N SER A 61 -3.88 -5.41 -6.86
CA SER A 61 -3.14 -4.16 -7.10
C SER A 61 -4.05 -2.94 -7.01
N LEU A 62 -3.59 -1.89 -6.34
CA LEU A 62 -4.23 -0.58 -6.32
C LEU A 62 -3.79 0.19 -7.57
N LEU A 63 -4.46 -0.07 -8.70
CA LEU A 63 -4.02 0.38 -10.03
C LEU A 63 -3.88 1.89 -10.13
N HIS A 64 -4.80 2.65 -9.54
CA HIS A 64 -4.76 4.11 -9.49
C HIS A 64 -3.46 4.63 -8.82
N ASN A 65 -2.97 3.95 -7.79
CA ASN A 65 -1.75 4.37 -7.10
C ASN A 65 -0.49 4.15 -7.97
N TYR A 66 -0.51 3.19 -8.89
CA TYR A 66 0.57 3.02 -9.87
C TYR A 66 0.62 4.18 -10.88
N GLU A 67 -0.54 4.67 -11.33
CA GLU A 67 -0.63 5.83 -12.23
C GLU A 67 -0.13 7.09 -11.52
N LEU A 68 -0.60 7.34 -10.30
CA LEU A 68 -0.13 8.47 -9.49
C LEU A 68 1.39 8.41 -9.26
N LEU A 69 1.93 7.25 -8.91
CA LEU A 69 3.37 7.07 -8.71
C LEU A 69 4.17 7.40 -9.98
N ARG A 70 3.73 6.88 -11.13
CA ARG A 70 4.38 7.14 -12.43
C ARG A 70 4.44 8.64 -12.75
N ASP A 71 3.32 9.35 -12.51
CA ASP A 71 3.12 10.73 -12.98
C ASP A 71 3.52 11.79 -11.96
N SER A 72 3.72 11.40 -10.69
CA SER A 72 4.03 12.33 -9.59
C SER A 72 5.42 12.97 -9.66
N GLY A 73 6.37 12.36 -10.37
CA GLY A 73 7.78 12.76 -10.32
C GLY A 73 8.51 12.38 -9.03
N THR A 74 7.88 11.60 -8.15
CA THR A 74 8.52 11.03 -6.95
C THR A 74 9.32 9.76 -7.29
N THR A 75 10.09 9.27 -6.34
CA THR A 75 10.80 8.00 -6.44
C THR A 75 10.53 7.11 -5.24
N VAL A 76 10.49 5.80 -5.48
CA VAL A 76 10.39 4.79 -4.42
C VAL A 76 11.75 4.64 -3.74
N VAL A 77 11.78 4.75 -2.43
CA VAL A 77 12.99 4.63 -1.59
C VAL A 77 12.95 3.45 -0.63
N GLY A 78 11.82 2.77 -0.55
CA GLY A 78 11.65 1.59 0.30
C GLY A 78 10.28 0.95 0.16
N GLU A 79 10.11 -0.18 0.80
CA GLU A 79 8.82 -0.86 0.93
C GLU A 79 8.67 -1.53 2.29
N HIS A 80 7.42 -1.73 2.68
CA HIS A 80 7.03 -2.45 3.89
C HIS A 80 5.86 -3.37 3.59
N LYS A 81 5.86 -4.58 4.14
CA LYS A 81 4.79 -5.57 4.00
C LYS A 81 4.14 -5.77 5.36
N LEU A 82 2.94 -5.22 5.54
CA LEU A 82 2.19 -5.27 6.79
C LEU A 82 1.14 -6.37 6.74
N HIS A 83 1.08 -7.20 7.78
CA HIS A 83 -0.04 -8.10 8.01
C HIS A 83 -1.29 -7.30 8.34
N ILE A 84 -2.39 -7.60 7.66
CA ILE A 84 -3.69 -6.95 7.87
C ILE A 84 -4.54 -7.84 8.74
N SER A 85 -4.73 -7.41 9.98
CA SER A 85 -5.62 -8.05 10.93
C SER A 85 -6.76 -7.10 11.32
N HIS A 86 -7.94 -7.65 11.50
CA HIS A 86 -9.12 -6.90 11.86
C HIS A 86 -9.68 -7.36 13.20
N CYS A 87 -10.15 -6.41 13.99
CA CYS A 87 -10.98 -6.66 15.17
C CYS A 87 -12.35 -6.01 14.98
N ILE A 88 -13.34 -6.48 15.74
CA ILE A 88 -14.59 -5.76 15.95
C ILE A 88 -14.54 -5.08 17.32
N CYS A 89 -14.88 -3.79 17.36
CA CYS A 89 -14.82 -2.97 18.56
C CYS A 89 -16.04 -2.05 18.68
N CYS A 90 -16.40 -1.67 19.90
CA CYS A 90 -17.54 -0.81 20.22
C CYS A 90 -17.21 0.10 21.42
N LEU A 91 -18.16 0.92 21.84
CA LEU A 91 -18.05 1.69 23.08
C LEU A 91 -17.85 0.75 24.28
N PRO A 92 -17.15 1.17 25.35
CA PRO A 92 -16.90 0.33 26.53
C PRO A 92 -18.16 -0.20 27.24
N GLU A 93 -19.26 0.55 27.17
CA GLU A 93 -20.55 0.19 27.72
C GLU A 93 -21.39 -0.73 26.84
N ASP A 94 -21.05 -0.88 25.58
CA ASP A 94 -21.72 -1.79 24.65
C ASP A 94 -21.10 -3.20 24.68
N ASP A 95 -21.87 -4.19 24.21
CA ASP A 95 -21.49 -5.59 24.09
C ASP A 95 -22.23 -6.26 22.93
N TRP A 96 -22.09 -7.59 22.80
CA TRP A 96 -22.74 -8.37 21.75
C TRP A 96 -24.28 -8.28 21.74
N ASP A 97 -24.90 -8.02 22.88
CA ASP A 97 -26.37 -7.93 23.01
C ASP A 97 -26.87 -6.54 22.63
N THR A 98 -26.02 -5.53 22.66
CA THR A 98 -26.43 -4.13 22.43
C THR A 98 -26.08 -3.64 21.01
N ILE A 99 -25.02 -4.20 20.36
CA ILE A 99 -24.63 -3.75 19.02
C ILE A 99 -25.59 -4.25 17.94
N THR A 100 -25.93 -3.36 17.01
CA THR A 100 -26.87 -3.63 15.90
C THR A 100 -26.29 -3.28 14.52
N GLU A 101 -25.28 -2.44 14.46
CA GLU A 101 -24.61 -2.02 13.22
C GLU A 101 -23.10 -2.19 13.30
N VAL A 102 -22.48 -2.57 12.18
CA VAL A 102 -21.02 -2.67 12.01
C VAL A 102 -20.57 -1.77 10.87
N HIS A 103 -19.71 -0.81 11.18
CA HIS A 103 -19.21 0.19 10.26
C HIS A 103 -17.77 -0.11 9.88
N SER A 104 -17.44 -0.12 8.59
CA SER A 104 -16.06 -0.22 8.10
C SER A 104 -15.95 0.08 6.61
N HIS A 105 -14.71 0.17 6.14
CA HIS A 105 -14.42 0.22 4.71
C HIS A 105 -14.92 -1.06 4.00
N PRO A 106 -15.49 -0.96 2.77
CA PRO A 106 -16.07 -2.11 2.05
C PRO A 106 -15.12 -3.31 1.94
N VAL A 107 -13.82 -3.06 1.70
CA VAL A 107 -12.81 -4.13 1.61
C VAL A 107 -12.65 -4.87 2.94
N ALA A 108 -12.69 -4.16 4.08
CA ALA A 108 -12.58 -4.79 5.39
C ALA A 108 -13.83 -5.62 5.72
N LEU A 109 -15.03 -5.12 5.39
CA LEU A 109 -16.28 -5.89 5.52
C LEU A 109 -16.23 -7.17 4.65
N MET A 110 -15.72 -7.06 3.42
CA MET A 110 -15.54 -8.21 2.52
C MET A 110 -14.54 -9.23 3.08
N GLN A 111 -13.49 -8.78 3.73
CA GLN A 111 -12.46 -9.64 4.32
C GLN A 111 -12.90 -10.36 5.60
N CYS A 112 -14.03 -9.93 6.21
CA CYS A 112 -14.60 -10.51 7.43
C CYS A 112 -15.99 -11.16 7.18
N ARG A 113 -16.26 -11.61 5.95
CA ARG A 113 -17.59 -12.11 5.57
C ARG A 113 -18.05 -13.34 6.36
N GLN A 114 -17.15 -14.29 6.63
CA GLN A 114 -17.49 -15.50 7.36
C GLN A 114 -17.85 -15.17 8.81
N PHE A 115 -17.08 -14.26 9.42
CA PHE A 115 -17.38 -13.76 10.76
C PHE A 115 -18.73 -13.05 10.80
N LEU A 116 -18.99 -12.11 9.88
CA LEU A 116 -20.25 -11.38 9.80
C LEU A 116 -21.45 -12.29 9.53
N ALA A 117 -21.28 -13.37 8.75
CA ALA A 117 -22.32 -14.36 8.51
C ALA A 117 -22.74 -15.15 9.77
N GLN A 118 -21.88 -15.23 10.78
CA GLN A 118 -22.18 -15.83 12.08
C GLN A 118 -22.97 -14.87 12.99
N HIS A 119 -23.02 -13.58 12.64
CA HIS A 119 -23.71 -12.51 13.37
C HIS A 119 -24.78 -11.82 12.50
N PRO A 120 -25.82 -12.55 12.03
CA PRO A 120 -26.77 -12.04 11.04
C PRO A 120 -27.68 -10.91 11.55
N HIS A 121 -27.66 -10.65 12.86
CA HIS A 121 -28.38 -9.54 13.48
C HIS A 121 -27.67 -8.19 13.28
N LEU A 122 -26.37 -8.21 12.92
CA LEU A 122 -25.59 -7.02 12.69
C LEU A 122 -25.79 -6.51 11.24
N LYS A 123 -26.18 -5.25 11.13
CA LYS A 123 -26.30 -4.57 9.85
C LYS A 123 -24.95 -4.01 9.43
N ASN A 124 -24.42 -4.45 8.28
CA ASN A 124 -23.17 -3.93 7.73
C ASN A 124 -23.40 -2.55 7.10
N VAL A 125 -22.57 -1.57 7.47
CA VAL A 125 -22.62 -0.20 6.97
C VAL A 125 -21.26 0.17 6.41
N GLU A 126 -21.22 0.51 5.13
CA GLU A 126 -20.00 0.94 4.46
C GLU A 126 -19.60 2.35 4.91
N ALA A 127 -18.30 2.55 5.14
CA ALA A 127 -17.68 3.81 5.50
C ALA A 127 -16.39 4.02 4.70
N GLU A 128 -15.88 5.23 4.69
CA GLU A 128 -14.71 5.60 3.89
C GLU A 128 -13.39 4.99 4.41
N ASP A 129 -13.31 4.72 5.73
CA ASP A 129 -12.05 4.33 6.39
C ASP A 129 -12.33 3.44 7.61
N THR A 130 -11.46 2.45 7.86
CA THR A 130 -11.57 1.53 9.00
C THR A 130 -11.33 2.25 10.34
N ALA A 131 -10.23 3.01 10.46
CA ALA A 131 -9.91 3.77 11.66
C ALA A 131 -10.86 4.96 11.84
N GLY A 132 -11.34 5.55 10.72
CA GLY A 132 -12.38 6.58 10.70
C GLY A 132 -13.68 6.10 11.28
N SER A 133 -14.06 4.85 11.05
CA SER A 133 -15.26 4.23 11.67
C SER A 133 -15.11 4.12 13.19
N ALA A 134 -13.96 3.67 13.67
CA ALA A 134 -13.66 3.61 15.09
C ALA A 134 -13.69 5.01 15.74
N LYS A 135 -13.06 5.99 15.09
CA LYS A 135 -13.07 7.39 15.53
C LYS A 135 -14.48 7.96 15.61
N MET A 136 -15.30 7.77 14.58
CA MET A 136 -16.68 8.25 14.52
C MET A 136 -17.55 7.69 15.66
N ILE A 137 -17.37 6.40 15.99
CA ILE A 137 -18.10 5.75 17.09
C ILE A 137 -17.67 6.34 18.43
N ALA A 138 -16.37 6.47 18.66
CA ALA A 138 -15.82 6.98 19.91
C ALA A 138 -16.18 8.45 20.15
N GLU A 139 -15.91 9.34 19.19
CA GLU A 139 -16.17 10.78 19.32
C GLU A 139 -17.67 11.09 19.30
N GLY A 140 -18.45 10.34 18.51
CA GLY A 140 -19.90 10.52 18.40
C GLY A 140 -20.70 9.81 19.49
N GLN A 141 -20.06 9.07 20.41
CA GLN A 141 -20.71 8.25 21.45
C GLN A 141 -21.87 7.42 20.88
N LYS A 142 -21.58 6.70 19.77
CA LYS A 142 -22.57 5.98 18.96
C LYS A 142 -22.91 4.62 19.60
N LYS A 143 -23.86 4.62 20.53
CA LYS A 143 -24.35 3.40 21.19
C LYS A 143 -24.98 2.42 20.20
N GLY A 144 -24.71 1.14 20.39
CA GLY A 144 -25.20 0.07 19.53
C GLY A 144 -24.46 -0.06 18.19
N TRP A 145 -23.37 0.70 17.98
CA TRP A 145 -22.54 0.63 16.80
C TRP A 145 -21.19 -0.01 17.11
N ALA A 146 -20.72 -0.84 16.18
CA ALA A 146 -19.40 -1.41 16.22
C ALA A 146 -18.59 -0.98 14.98
N ALA A 147 -17.27 -1.00 15.07
CA ALA A 147 -16.37 -0.83 13.94
C ALA A 147 -15.56 -2.10 13.69
N ILE A 148 -15.26 -2.38 12.42
CA ILE A 148 -14.18 -3.30 12.04
C ILE A 148 -12.96 -2.45 11.66
N CYS A 149 -11.87 -2.60 12.43
CA CYS A 149 -10.63 -1.86 12.25
C CYS A 149 -9.44 -2.67 12.77
N HIS A 150 -8.24 -2.11 12.73
CA HIS A 150 -7.08 -2.67 13.42
C HIS A 150 -7.19 -2.42 14.94
N ALA A 151 -6.71 -3.35 15.76
CA ALA A 151 -6.76 -3.27 17.23
C ALA A 151 -6.10 -1.99 17.79
N GLU A 152 -5.05 -1.47 17.13
CA GLU A 152 -4.44 -0.18 17.51
C GLU A 152 -5.38 1.00 17.35
N ALA A 153 -6.26 1.00 16.34
CA ALA A 153 -7.28 2.04 16.19
C ALA A 153 -8.30 1.95 17.34
N ALA A 154 -8.75 0.74 17.68
CA ALA A 154 -9.65 0.53 18.83
C ALA A 154 -9.01 1.05 20.13
N ARG A 155 -7.74 0.71 20.39
CA ARG A 155 -6.99 1.18 21.56
C ARG A 155 -6.85 2.72 21.58
N LEU A 156 -6.48 3.30 20.44
CA LEU A 156 -6.27 4.75 20.29
C LEU A 156 -7.53 5.55 20.63
N TYR A 157 -8.67 5.08 20.17
CA TYR A 157 -9.96 5.75 20.38
C TYR A 157 -10.71 5.29 21.64
N GLY A 158 -10.08 4.43 22.47
CA GLY A 158 -10.68 4.00 23.75
C GLY A 158 -11.89 3.08 23.59
N LEU A 159 -11.96 2.34 22.48
CA LEU A 159 -13.00 1.36 22.22
C LEU A 159 -12.65 -0.01 22.83
N LYS A 160 -13.67 -0.76 23.21
CA LYS A 160 -13.55 -2.14 23.68
C LYS A 160 -13.52 -3.09 22.48
N VAL A 161 -12.46 -3.89 22.37
CA VAL A 161 -12.40 -4.98 21.38
C VAL A 161 -13.31 -6.12 21.88
N LEU A 162 -14.28 -6.52 21.06
CA LEU A 162 -15.16 -7.65 21.33
C LEU A 162 -14.53 -8.96 20.85
N GLU A 163 -13.94 -8.95 19.67
CA GLU A 163 -13.21 -10.08 19.10
C GLU A 163 -12.09 -9.59 18.19
N ASP A 164 -10.95 -10.28 18.20
CA ASP A 164 -9.78 -9.96 17.40
C ASP A 164 -9.54 -11.03 16.34
N HIS A 165 -8.74 -10.68 15.33
CA HIS A 165 -8.39 -11.60 14.23
C HIS A 165 -9.61 -12.18 13.51
N ILE A 166 -10.59 -11.34 13.19
CA ILE A 166 -11.87 -11.75 12.59
C ILE A 166 -11.82 -11.87 11.05
N GLU A 167 -10.69 -11.54 10.43
CA GLU A 167 -10.51 -11.68 8.96
C GLU A 167 -10.58 -13.16 8.53
N ASP A 168 -11.22 -13.43 7.38
CA ASP A 168 -11.43 -14.78 6.83
C ASP A 168 -10.11 -15.44 6.42
N ASN A 169 -9.14 -14.66 5.93
CA ASN A 169 -7.84 -15.16 5.50
C ASN A 169 -6.73 -14.55 6.37
N LYS A 170 -6.07 -15.39 7.16
CA LYS A 170 -4.97 -15.02 8.05
C LYS A 170 -3.66 -14.67 7.31
N HIS A 171 -3.56 -14.95 6.00
CA HIS A 171 -2.44 -14.55 5.14
C HIS A 171 -2.77 -13.30 4.33
N ASN A 172 -3.29 -12.28 4.99
CA ASN A 172 -3.65 -11.01 4.41
C ASN A 172 -2.53 -9.98 4.64
N PHE A 173 -1.85 -9.58 3.57
CA PHE A 173 -0.78 -8.60 3.63
C PHE A 173 -1.04 -7.45 2.68
N THR A 174 -0.73 -6.23 3.13
CA THR A 174 -0.68 -5.05 2.27
C THR A 174 0.78 -4.63 2.11
N ARG A 175 1.18 -4.41 0.88
CA ARG A 175 2.47 -3.87 0.51
C ARG A 175 2.36 -2.35 0.39
N PHE A 176 3.19 -1.65 1.13
CA PHE A 176 3.33 -0.21 1.12
C PHE A 176 4.66 0.18 0.48
N LEU A 177 4.65 1.20 -0.37
CA LEU A 177 5.85 1.83 -0.89
C LEU A 177 6.13 3.12 -0.11
N VAL A 178 7.40 3.36 0.17
CA VAL A 178 7.89 4.61 0.72
C VAL A 178 8.40 5.45 -0.44
N VAL A 179 7.81 6.62 -0.63
CA VAL A 179 8.09 7.50 -1.76
C VAL A 179 8.60 8.87 -1.29
N SER A 180 9.52 9.45 -2.04
CA SER A 180 10.10 10.74 -1.70
C SER A 180 10.41 11.57 -2.93
N ASN A 181 10.79 12.82 -2.70
CA ASN A 181 11.39 13.65 -3.75
C ASN A 181 12.71 13.00 -4.22
N PRO A 182 12.97 12.86 -5.54
CA PRO A 182 14.19 12.23 -6.07
C PRO A 182 15.48 12.83 -5.54
N ASN A 183 15.51 14.16 -5.33
CA ASN A 183 16.70 14.86 -4.81
C ASN A 183 17.03 14.50 -3.35
N LYS A 184 16.13 13.80 -2.65
CA LYS A 184 16.32 13.34 -1.27
C LYS A 184 16.48 11.82 -1.16
N ALA A 185 16.31 11.08 -2.25
CA ALA A 185 16.32 9.63 -2.26
C ALA A 185 17.63 9.04 -1.68
N ASP A 186 18.77 9.57 -2.08
CA ASP A 186 20.08 9.06 -1.65
C ASP A 186 20.35 9.25 -0.15
N MET A 187 19.68 10.25 0.47
CA MET A 187 19.76 10.47 1.92
C MET A 187 18.90 9.46 2.70
N LEU A 188 17.90 8.89 2.05
CA LEU A 188 16.97 7.93 2.66
C LEU A 188 17.40 6.49 2.43
N ARG A 189 18.18 6.23 1.38
CA ARG A 189 18.71 4.92 1.03
C ARG A 189 20.06 5.03 0.32
N PRO A 190 21.08 4.34 0.76
CA PRO A 190 22.32 4.15 -0.03
C PRO A 190 22.06 3.21 -1.22
N LEU A 191 22.46 3.59 -2.42
CA LEU A 191 22.32 2.76 -3.63
C LEU A 191 23.02 1.40 -3.51
N THR A 192 24.07 1.31 -2.70
CA THR A 192 24.81 0.08 -2.44
C THR A 192 24.02 -0.98 -1.66
N GLU A 193 22.92 -0.60 -1.05
CA GLU A 193 22.06 -1.50 -0.26
C GLU A 193 20.78 -1.93 -0.99
N THR A 194 20.62 -1.49 -2.25
CA THR A 194 19.43 -1.83 -3.04
C THR A 194 19.54 -3.22 -3.64
N ASN A 195 18.44 -3.96 -3.64
CA ASN A 195 18.32 -5.29 -4.24
C ASN A 195 16.99 -5.48 -4.99
N LYS A 196 16.22 -4.40 -5.12
CA LYS A 196 14.91 -4.40 -5.79
C LYS A 196 14.68 -3.11 -6.55
N SER A 197 13.97 -3.20 -7.66
CA SER A 197 13.59 -2.04 -8.46
C SER A 197 12.15 -2.18 -8.95
N SER A 198 11.42 -1.07 -8.95
CA SER A 198 10.14 -0.93 -9.64
C SER A 198 10.35 -0.13 -10.91
N ILE A 199 9.98 -0.70 -12.05
CA ILE A 199 10.09 -0.09 -13.37
C ILE A 199 8.74 -0.06 -14.07
N VAL A 200 8.57 0.88 -14.99
CA VAL A 200 7.41 0.93 -15.87
C VAL A 200 7.88 1.19 -17.30
N PHE A 201 7.25 0.52 -18.26
CA PHE A 201 7.53 0.69 -19.69
C PHE A 201 6.31 0.30 -20.51
N SER A 202 6.25 0.75 -21.75
CA SER A 202 5.33 0.21 -22.76
C SER A 202 6.09 -0.57 -23.83
N LEU A 203 5.36 -1.38 -24.59
CA LEU A 203 5.92 -2.22 -25.64
C LEU A 203 5.20 -1.96 -26.97
N PRO A 204 5.87 -2.16 -28.12
CA PRO A 204 5.18 -2.28 -29.40
C PRO A 204 4.14 -3.41 -29.32
N HIS A 205 2.98 -3.20 -29.94
CA HIS A 205 1.95 -4.23 -30.06
C HIS A 205 2.32 -5.23 -31.16
N GLU A 206 3.31 -6.05 -30.88
CA GLU A 206 3.90 -7.05 -31.80
C GLU A 206 4.03 -8.39 -31.11
N GLU A 207 3.99 -9.45 -31.87
CA GLU A 207 4.17 -10.81 -31.37
C GLU A 207 5.54 -10.97 -30.67
N GLY A 208 5.52 -11.49 -29.45
CA GLY A 208 6.75 -11.77 -28.71
C GLY A 208 7.37 -10.59 -27.98
N SER A 209 6.86 -9.33 -28.14
CA SER A 209 7.48 -8.13 -27.53
C SER A 209 7.72 -8.29 -26.03
N LEU A 210 6.74 -8.73 -25.26
CA LEU A 210 6.89 -8.96 -23.82
C LEU A 210 7.85 -10.13 -23.53
N SER A 211 7.77 -11.23 -24.30
CA SER A 211 8.60 -12.39 -24.06
C SER A 211 10.08 -12.10 -24.29
N HIS A 212 10.45 -11.24 -25.25
CA HIS A 212 11.82 -10.81 -25.47
C HIS A 212 12.38 -10.05 -24.27
N VAL A 213 11.62 -9.10 -23.71
CA VAL A 213 12.01 -8.38 -22.49
C VAL A 213 12.22 -9.34 -21.33
N LEU A 214 11.26 -10.25 -21.09
CA LEU A 214 11.36 -11.23 -20.01
C LEU A 214 12.54 -12.19 -20.20
N ALA A 215 12.85 -12.61 -21.43
CA ALA A 215 14.00 -13.46 -21.75
C ALA A 215 15.34 -12.76 -21.42
N ILE A 216 15.45 -11.47 -21.72
CA ILE A 216 16.64 -10.68 -21.39
C ILE A 216 16.79 -10.56 -19.87
N LEU A 217 15.74 -10.20 -19.14
CA LEU A 217 15.80 -10.12 -17.68
C LEU A 217 16.22 -11.47 -17.08
N SER A 218 15.68 -12.57 -17.58
CA SER A 218 16.05 -13.92 -17.16
C SER A 218 17.52 -14.25 -17.46
N PHE A 219 18.03 -13.88 -18.64
CA PHE A 219 19.44 -14.06 -19.01
C PHE A 219 20.39 -13.39 -18.03
N TYR A 220 20.05 -12.17 -17.58
CA TYR A 220 20.82 -11.45 -16.56
C TYR A 220 20.53 -11.92 -15.13
N LYS A 221 19.75 -12.99 -14.94
CA LYS A 221 19.37 -13.54 -13.64
C LYS A 221 18.58 -12.56 -12.77
N ILE A 222 17.80 -11.70 -13.39
CA ILE A 222 16.88 -10.78 -12.72
C ILE A 222 15.59 -11.51 -12.44
N ASN A 223 15.18 -11.56 -11.17
CA ASN A 223 13.94 -12.20 -10.75
C ASN A 223 12.78 -11.21 -10.74
N LEU A 224 11.68 -11.54 -11.43
CA LEU A 224 10.45 -10.76 -11.37
C LEU A 224 9.65 -11.16 -10.14
N THR A 225 9.30 -10.18 -9.32
CA THR A 225 8.42 -10.37 -8.16
C THR A 225 7.00 -9.87 -8.42
N LYS A 226 6.83 -9.04 -9.46
CA LYS A 226 5.53 -8.54 -9.91
C LYS A 226 5.57 -8.19 -11.38
N ILE A 227 4.45 -8.42 -12.06
CA ILE A 227 4.12 -7.85 -13.35
C ILE A 227 2.65 -7.47 -13.39
N GLN A 228 2.35 -6.23 -13.77
CA GLN A 228 0.99 -5.71 -13.88
C GLN A 228 0.88 -4.90 -15.16
N SER A 229 -0.09 -5.22 -16.02
CA SER A 229 -0.39 -4.43 -17.20
C SER A 229 -1.54 -3.46 -16.93
N LEU A 230 -1.46 -2.26 -17.51
CA LEU A 230 -2.53 -1.26 -17.53
C LEU A 230 -2.71 -0.73 -18.96
N PRO A 231 -3.95 -0.61 -19.46
CA PRO A 231 -4.18 0.01 -20.76
C PRO A 231 -3.69 1.47 -20.78
N ILE A 232 -3.14 1.91 -21.90
CA ILE A 232 -2.80 3.32 -22.09
C ILE A 232 -4.04 4.05 -22.59
N ILE A 233 -4.53 5.00 -21.80
CA ILE A 233 -5.71 5.79 -22.17
C ILE A 233 -5.44 6.53 -23.47
N GLY A 234 -6.36 6.37 -24.44
CA GLY A 234 -6.26 7.01 -25.78
C GLY A 234 -5.36 6.29 -26.77
N ARG A 235 -4.82 5.11 -26.43
CA ARG A 235 -4.06 4.25 -27.34
C ARG A 235 -4.66 2.84 -27.36
N GLU A 236 -5.32 2.48 -28.44
CA GLU A 236 -5.96 1.18 -28.58
C GLU A 236 -4.92 0.05 -28.54
N TRP A 237 -5.15 -0.93 -27.66
CA TRP A 237 -4.34 -2.15 -27.49
C TRP A 237 -2.88 -1.92 -27.09
N GLU A 238 -2.50 -0.71 -26.65
CA GLU A 238 -1.20 -0.43 -26.02
C GLU A 238 -1.31 -0.51 -24.50
N TYR A 239 -0.27 -1.06 -23.85
CA TYR A 239 -0.24 -1.30 -22.41
C TYR A 239 1.02 -0.76 -21.80
N LEU A 240 0.88 -0.23 -20.57
CA LEU A 240 1.98 -0.03 -19.66
C LEU A 240 2.19 -1.30 -18.84
N PHE A 241 3.43 -1.68 -18.67
CA PHE A 241 3.84 -2.79 -17.81
C PHE A 241 4.57 -2.24 -16.59
N TYR A 242 3.99 -2.41 -15.42
CA TYR A 242 4.64 -2.16 -14.14
C TYR A 242 5.27 -3.45 -13.68
N VAL A 243 6.58 -3.44 -13.49
CA VAL A 243 7.37 -4.63 -13.18
C VAL A 243 8.25 -4.34 -11.98
N ASP A 244 8.18 -5.23 -10.96
CA ASP A 244 9.12 -5.21 -9.87
C ASP A 244 10.12 -6.33 -10.05
N VAL A 245 11.39 -6.00 -9.96
CA VAL A 245 12.51 -6.93 -10.15
C VAL A 245 13.40 -6.95 -8.92
N MET A 246 13.91 -8.14 -8.60
CA MET A 246 14.94 -8.37 -7.59
C MET A 246 16.25 -8.78 -8.26
N TYR A 247 17.35 -8.35 -7.67
CA TYR A 247 18.70 -8.63 -8.13
C TYR A 247 19.70 -8.76 -6.97
N ASP A 248 20.67 -9.63 -7.13
CA ASP A 248 21.79 -9.81 -6.19
C ASP A 248 23.03 -8.99 -6.60
N ASP A 249 23.08 -8.57 -7.87
CA ASP A 249 24.21 -7.86 -8.47
C ASP A 249 23.71 -6.61 -9.22
N LEU A 250 24.06 -5.44 -8.69
CA LEU A 250 23.67 -4.15 -9.25
C LEU A 250 24.21 -3.94 -10.68
N THR A 251 25.41 -4.47 -10.99
CA THR A 251 25.99 -4.36 -12.33
C THR A 251 25.17 -5.12 -13.35
N ARG A 252 24.80 -6.37 -13.04
CA ARG A 252 23.91 -7.17 -13.90
C ARG A 252 22.55 -6.52 -14.08
N TYR A 253 21.99 -5.97 -13.01
CA TYR A 253 20.75 -5.22 -13.10
C TYR A 253 20.86 -4.04 -14.06
N ARG A 254 21.90 -3.20 -13.93
CA ARG A 254 22.14 -2.08 -14.85
C ARG A 254 22.25 -2.54 -16.31
N GLN A 255 23.06 -3.59 -16.55
CA GLN A 255 23.21 -4.18 -17.89
C GLN A 255 21.89 -4.70 -18.44
N SER A 256 21.02 -5.29 -17.59
CA SER A 256 19.71 -5.77 -18.02
C SER A 256 18.78 -4.63 -18.41
N ILE A 257 18.81 -3.52 -17.68
CA ILE A 257 18.05 -2.31 -18.02
C ILE A 257 18.53 -1.74 -19.36
N ASP A 258 19.85 -1.58 -19.54
CA ASP A 258 20.43 -1.10 -20.81
C ASP A 258 20.03 -1.99 -21.99
N ALA A 259 19.98 -3.31 -21.78
CA ALA A 259 19.60 -4.27 -22.82
C ALA A 259 18.12 -4.26 -23.19
N ILE A 260 17.22 -3.90 -22.28
CA ILE A 260 15.78 -3.83 -22.57
C ILE A 260 15.33 -2.45 -23.09
N ILE A 261 16.09 -1.37 -22.87
CA ILE A 261 15.75 -0.03 -23.35
C ILE A 261 15.41 -0.01 -24.85
N PRO A 262 16.20 -0.63 -25.76
CA PRO A 262 15.88 -0.61 -27.20
C PRO A 262 14.60 -1.34 -27.59
N LEU A 263 14.10 -2.25 -26.73
CA LEU A 263 12.89 -3.03 -26.95
C LEU A 263 11.65 -2.41 -26.33
N THR A 264 11.83 -1.42 -25.46
CA THR A 264 10.77 -0.78 -24.70
C THR A 264 10.52 0.65 -25.17
N LYS A 265 9.35 1.19 -24.88
CA LYS A 265 9.04 2.61 -25.04
C LYS A 265 8.83 3.20 -23.65
N ASP A 266 9.31 4.43 -23.44
CA ASP A 266 9.08 5.22 -22.22
C ASP A 266 9.46 4.50 -20.91
N LEU A 267 10.57 3.70 -20.95
CA LEU A 267 11.06 3.02 -19.77
C LEU A 267 11.43 4.03 -18.69
N LYS A 268 10.83 3.88 -17.51
CA LYS A 268 11.11 4.70 -16.35
C LYS A 268 11.38 3.80 -15.14
N ILE A 269 12.47 4.06 -14.43
CA ILE A 269 12.75 3.48 -13.12
C ILE A 269 11.99 4.31 -12.10
N LEU A 270 10.98 3.72 -11.45
CA LEU A 270 10.17 4.37 -10.42
C LEU A 270 10.91 4.44 -9.09
N GLY A 271 11.85 3.54 -8.87
CA GLY A 271 12.76 3.53 -7.73
C GLY A 271 13.57 2.26 -7.63
N GLU A 272 14.69 2.38 -6.94
CA GLU A 272 15.57 1.27 -6.57
C GLU A 272 15.71 1.30 -5.06
N TYR A 273 15.44 0.18 -4.39
CA TYR A 273 15.31 0.13 -2.94
C TYR A 273 15.65 -1.27 -2.43
N ARG A 274 15.66 -1.42 -1.13
CA ARG A 274 15.80 -2.73 -0.49
C ARG A 274 14.44 -3.42 -0.39
N ASP A 275 14.39 -4.73 -0.69
CA ASP A 275 13.20 -5.54 -0.46
C ASP A 275 12.73 -5.41 1.00
N GLY A 276 11.46 -5.09 1.17
CA GLY A 276 10.89 -4.71 2.45
C GLY A 276 10.74 -5.87 3.40
N LYS A 277 10.90 -5.59 4.68
CA LYS A 277 10.57 -6.53 5.74
C LYS A 277 9.07 -6.80 5.76
N GLN A 278 8.71 -8.02 6.11
CA GLN A 278 7.36 -8.41 6.44
C GLN A 278 7.20 -8.37 7.97
N THR A 279 6.17 -7.67 8.44
CA THR A 279 5.81 -7.62 9.88
C THR A 279 4.40 -8.13 10.09
N ASN A 280 4.22 -8.78 11.21
CA ASN A 280 2.93 -9.30 11.69
C ASN A 280 2.25 -8.27 12.58
#